data_01ec58eae8510f6c0735064e8675ad7b
#
_entry.id   01ec58eae8510f6c0735064e8675ad7b
#
_cell.length_a   1.000
_cell.length_b   1.000
_cell.length_c   1.000
_cell.angle_alpha   90.00
_cell.angle_beta   90.00
_cell.angle_gamma   90.00
#
_symmetry.space_group_name_H-M   'P 1'
#
loop_
_entity.id
_entity.type
_entity.pdbx_description
1 polymer ?
#
loop_
_entity_poly.entity_id
_entity_poly.type
_entity_poly.pdbx_seq_one_letter_code
_entity_poly.pdbx_strand_id
1 'polypeptide(L)'
;MPVINEDSFFFIPVDSICHRPVVTCPAEMGLIEMAGIMKRDNISGIVVVEEEKPIGVVSLRDLRDLIANGAVDIASLAVRDIMNVGLITIRSSDYLFKAIFLMARHNIHRLAVVNELDQLVGVMTDTDLLRIQTRSPLYLIREIESATTFEQLAFLGQKMTDMLQYAVKTNADVRSLIQLIAHFNDALTRRLIFIMDCREDIRLPAGAAYLVLGSEGREEQTLRTDQDSAIVYRDNLPADKLAEVRRFAERVVTALEGLGVPLCPGNMMASNPEWCHSLSEWKHLAERWITMPSPDHTVFLGVFQDLRVLYGDVSFEEELQTYLFECTHRNTIFFPNMARTIASFEAPLGMFGRLLVEKKGPQKGKLDLKKRGLFALTRGISLLALEAGIAGGTTWDKIDRLKLLNFVSADDLETIRESFTFLMKIRLEKQIHDITSGKEPSNLLDPQNLAEKDREQLRKAFLGANDMIALLRTRYQLDLVFR
;
A
#
# COMPACT_ATOMS: atom_id res chain seq x y z
N MET A 1 -11.39 -36.08 4.37
CA MET A 1 -11.03 -34.70 3.96
C MET A 1 -12.32 -33.95 3.74
N PRO A 2 -12.57 -32.85 4.43
CA PRO A 2 -13.75 -32.05 4.13
C PRO A 2 -13.60 -31.50 2.70
N VAL A 3 -14.66 -31.58 1.92
CA VAL A 3 -14.77 -30.94 0.61
C VAL A 3 -14.67 -29.43 0.86
N ILE A 4 -13.50 -28.85 0.59
CA ILE A 4 -13.29 -27.40 0.71
C ILE A 4 -14.08 -26.78 -0.44
N ASN A 5 -15.20 -26.16 -0.14
CA ASN A 5 -15.97 -25.37 -1.10
C ASN A 5 -15.02 -24.29 -1.66
N GLU A 6 -15.02 -24.06 -2.97
CA GLU A 6 -14.17 -23.05 -3.65
C GLU A 6 -14.22 -21.68 -2.97
N ASP A 7 -15.25 -21.45 -2.21
CA ASP A 7 -15.59 -20.22 -1.51
C ASP A 7 -14.80 -19.96 -0.20
N SER A 8 -14.10 -20.95 0.37
CA SER A 8 -13.43 -20.82 1.68
C SER A 8 -11.92 -20.69 1.61
N PHE A 9 -11.31 -20.64 0.42
CA PHE A 9 -9.86 -20.68 0.22
C PHE A 9 -9.05 -19.61 0.99
N PHE A 10 -9.47 -18.36 0.94
CA PHE A 10 -8.74 -17.26 1.58
C PHE A 10 -8.81 -17.25 3.11
N PHE A 11 -9.80 -17.95 3.67
CA PHE A 11 -10.09 -18.02 5.10
C PHE A 11 -9.69 -19.34 5.73
N ILE A 12 -8.90 -20.12 5.01
CA ILE A 12 -8.29 -21.31 5.59
C ILE A 12 -7.22 -20.80 6.59
N PRO A 13 -7.29 -21.17 7.87
CA PRO A 13 -6.27 -20.81 8.83
C PRO A 13 -4.91 -21.38 8.38
N VAL A 14 -3.85 -20.58 8.50
CA VAL A 14 -2.48 -20.98 8.19
C VAL A 14 -2.10 -22.26 8.91
N ASP A 15 -2.60 -22.42 10.15
CA ASP A 15 -2.42 -23.61 11.00
C ASP A 15 -2.82 -24.93 10.33
N SER A 16 -3.86 -24.90 9.50
CA SER A 16 -4.40 -26.11 8.85
C SER A 16 -3.61 -26.53 7.60
N ILE A 17 -2.69 -25.70 7.11
CA ILE A 17 -1.97 -25.93 5.84
C ILE A 17 -0.46 -26.02 6.02
N CYS A 18 0.09 -25.34 7.03
CA CYS A 18 1.52 -25.33 7.26
C CYS A 18 2.07 -26.73 7.51
N HIS A 19 3.29 -26.98 6.99
CA HIS A 19 3.99 -28.26 7.21
C HIS A 19 4.47 -28.38 8.64
N ARG A 20 4.25 -29.58 9.22
CA ARG A 20 4.72 -30.01 10.54
C ARG A 20 5.12 -31.49 10.50
N PRO A 21 6.19 -31.88 11.20
CA PRO A 21 7.15 -31.08 11.96
C PRO A 21 8.05 -30.25 11.04
N VAL A 22 8.54 -29.10 11.54
CA VAL A 22 9.48 -28.27 10.78
C VAL A 22 10.89 -28.80 10.96
N VAL A 23 11.61 -28.96 9.85
CA VAL A 23 13.04 -29.24 9.88
C VAL A 23 13.78 -27.92 10.14
N THR A 24 14.52 -27.88 11.24
CA THR A 24 15.25 -26.68 11.70
C THR A 24 16.71 -27.00 11.95
N CYS A 25 17.54 -25.97 12.08
CA CYS A 25 18.91 -26.09 12.55
C CYS A 25 19.29 -24.94 13.47
N PRO A 26 20.22 -25.09 14.40
CA PRO A 26 20.81 -24.00 15.16
C PRO A 26 21.77 -23.18 14.28
N ALA A 27 21.99 -21.93 14.62
CA ALA A 27 22.86 -21.01 13.90
C ALA A 27 24.34 -21.47 13.88
N GLU A 28 24.76 -22.23 14.90
CA GLU A 28 26.13 -22.77 15.06
C GLU A 28 26.42 -24.02 14.25
N MET A 29 25.40 -24.63 13.64
CA MET A 29 25.58 -25.84 12.84
C MET A 29 26.50 -25.59 11.64
N GLY A 30 27.37 -26.54 11.31
CA GLY A 30 28.23 -26.48 10.13
C GLY A 30 27.40 -26.54 8.82
N LEU A 31 27.83 -25.79 7.79
CA LEU A 31 27.11 -25.76 6.51
C LEU A 31 26.98 -27.11 5.82
N ILE A 32 28.00 -27.94 5.89
CA ILE A 32 28.00 -29.30 5.27
C ILE A 32 26.93 -30.17 5.95
N GLU A 33 26.85 -30.12 7.28
CA GLU A 33 25.87 -30.87 8.05
C GLU A 33 24.46 -30.40 7.72
N MET A 34 24.21 -29.07 7.71
CA MET A 34 22.94 -28.49 7.32
C MET A 34 22.54 -28.90 5.89
N ALA A 35 23.46 -28.81 4.93
CA ALA A 35 23.18 -29.22 3.55
C ALA A 35 22.87 -30.73 3.47
N GLY A 36 23.49 -31.54 4.32
CA GLY A 36 23.19 -32.98 4.48
C GLY A 36 21.74 -33.19 4.95
N ILE A 37 21.27 -32.41 5.92
CA ILE A 37 19.87 -32.42 6.39
C ILE A 37 18.93 -32.03 5.23
N MET A 38 19.22 -30.93 4.54
CA MET A 38 18.40 -30.48 3.42
C MET A 38 18.27 -31.52 2.30
N LYS A 39 19.38 -32.21 2.00
CA LYS A 39 19.40 -33.31 1.01
C LYS A 39 18.61 -34.52 1.48
N ARG A 40 18.80 -34.98 2.72
CA ARG A 40 18.13 -36.15 3.29
C ARG A 40 16.60 -35.93 3.34
N ASP A 41 16.17 -34.75 3.77
CA ASP A 41 14.78 -34.45 3.97
C ASP A 41 14.11 -33.81 2.73
N ASN A 42 14.88 -33.73 1.61
CA ASN A 42 14.45 -33.19 0.31
C ASN A 42 13.78 -31.80 0.41
N ILE A 43 14.41 -30.93 1.18
CA ILE A 43 13.91 -29.55 1.39
C ILE A 43 14.82 -28.52 0.71
N SER A 44 14.22 -27.48 0.12
CA SER A 44 14.92 -26.40 -0.57
C SER A 44 15.29 -25.21 0.33
N GLY A 45 15.05 -25.33 1.64
CA GLY A 45 15.45 -24.35 2.64
C GLY A 45 15.09 -24.79 4.03
N ILE A 46 15.87 -24.32 5.00
CA ILE A 46 15.78 -24.69 6.40
C ILE A 46 15.65 -23.43 7.26
N VAL A 47 14.81 -23.48 8.29
CA VAL A 47 14.64 -22.37 9.23
C VAL A 47 15.67 -22.51 10.34
N VAL A 48 16.35 -21.42 10.63
CA VAL A 48 17.32 -21.32 11.72
C VAL A 48 16.59 -20.88 12.98
N VAL A 49 16.78 -21.61 14.07
CA VAL A 49 16.08 -21.34 15.34
C VAL A 49 17.07 -21.14 16.48
N GLU A 50 16.66 -20.29 17.43
CA GLU A 50 17.27 -20.09 18.72
C GLU A 50 16.17 -20.07 19.78
N GLU A 51 16.26 -20.91 20.82
CA GLU A 51 15.22 -21.02 21.85
C GLU A 51 13.78 -21.16 21.28
N GLU A 52 13.63 -22.04 20.28
CA GLU A 52 12.36 -22.29 19.55
C GLU A 52 11.86 -21.11 18.71
N LYS A 53 12.54 -19.97 18.68
CA LYS A 53 12.20 -18.82 17.86
C LYS A 53 12.94 -18.84 16.54
N PRO A 54 12.26 -18.56 15.43
CA PRO A 54 12.92 -18.48 14.13
C PRO A 54 13.73 -17.17 14.03
N ILE A 55 15.05 -17.30 13.80
CA ILE A 55 15.98 -16.16 13.71
C ILE A 55 16.48 -15.92 12.28
N GLY A 56 16.32 -16.90 11.40
CA GLY A 56 16.78 -16.78 10.01
C GLY A 56 16.35 -17.96 9.16
N VAL A 57 16.72 -17.90 7.89
CA VAL A 57 16.47 -18.96 6.91
C VAL A 57 17.67 -19.10 5.98
N VAL A 58 17.97 -20.35 5.60
CA VAL A 58 18.92 -20.67 4.53
C VAL A 58 18.20 -21.44 3.43
N SER A 59 18.43 -21.08 2.19
CA SER A 59 17.87 -21.72 1.01
C SER A 59 18.95 -22.27 0.08
N LEU A 60 18.55 -23.10 -0.89
CA LEU A 60 19.45 -23.55 -1.97
C LEU A 60 20.02 -22.39 -2.79
N ARG A 61 19.34 -21.25 -2.84
CA ARG A 61 19.83 -20.02 -3.49
C ARG A 61 21.05 -19.49 -2.75
N ASP A 62 20.98 -19.41 -1.41
CA ASP A 62 22.08 -18.90 -0.60
C ASP A 62 23.32 -19.78 -0.72
N LEU A 63 23.13 -21.11 -0.74
CA LEU A 63 24.22 -22.07 -0.99
C LEU A 63 24.80 -21.93 -2.40
N ARG A 64 23.96 -21.75 -3.41
CA ARG A 64 24.42 -21.52 -4.80
C ARG A 64 25.21 -20.22 -4.89
N ASP A 65 24.71 -19.15 -4.30
CA ASP A 65 25.34 -17.82 -4.36
C ASP A 65 26.68 -17.83 -3.59
N LEU A 66 26.77 -18.56 -2.46
CA LEU A 66 28.02 -18.79 -1.76
C LEU A 66 29.06 -19.50 -2.68
N ILE A 67 28.64 -20.54 -3.37
CA ILE A 67 29.54 -21.30 -4.30
C ILE A 67 29.94 -20.41 -5.48
N ALA A 68 29.01 -19.63 -6.03
CA ALA A 68 29.25 -18.74 -7.18
C ALA A 68 30.23 -17.59 -6.87
N ASN A 69 30.24 -17.11 -5.61
CA ASN A 69 31.16 -16.06 -5.18
C ASN A 69 32.62 -16.52 -4.97
N GLY A 70 32.89 -17.81 -5.00
CA GLY A 70 34.21 -18.46 -5.05
C GLY A 70 35.06 -18.39 -3.77
N ALA A 71 35.91 -19.37 -3.58
CA ALA A 71 37.06 -19.39 -2.66
C ALA A 71 36.77 -19.26 -1.14
N VAL A 72 35.66 -19.81 -0.66
CA VAL A 72 35.43 -19.94 0.80
C VAL A 72 35.61 -21.39 1.18
N ASP A 73 36.33 -21.66 2.27
CA ASP A 73 36.38 -22.99 2.89
C ASP A 73 35.01 -23.30 3.52
N ILE A 74 34.12 -23.91 2.74
CA ILE A 74 32.74 -24.25 3.16
C ILE A 74 32.75 -25.11 4.43
N ALA A 75 33.83 -25.88 4.69
CA ALA A 75 33.92 -26.73 5.85
C ALA A 75 34.12 -25.95 7.16
N SER A 76 34.60 -24.71 7.08
CA SER A 76 34.81 -23.83 8.24
C SER A 76 33.62 -22.92 8.56
N LEU A 77 32.61 -22.84 7.67
CA LEU A 77 31.48 -21.96 7.83
C LEU A 77 30.36 -22.61 8.65
N ALA A 78 29.73 -21.77 9.49
CA ALA A 78 28.49 -22.09 10.19
C ALA A 78 27.27 -21.48 9.44
N VAL A 79 26.09 -21.98 9.78
CA VAL A 79 24.82 -21.53 9.23
C VAL A 79 24.63 -20.01 9.41
N ARG A 80 25.03 -19.43 10.54
CA ARG A 80 24.97 -18.00 10.84
C ARG A 80 25.67 -17.13 9.81
N ASP A 81 26.71 -17.63 9.17
CA ASP A 81 27.54 -16.84 8.25
C ASP A 81 26.85 -16.58 6.91
N ILE A 82 25.81 -17.37 6.59
CA ILE A 82 25.07 -17.27 5.33
C ILE A 82 23.56 -17.12 5.50
N MET A 83 23.03 -17.27 6.74
CA MET A 83 21.59 -17.17 6.95
C MET A 83 21.09 -15.76 6.64
N ASN A 84 19.92 -15.71 6.03
CA ASN A 84 19.18 -14.45 5.87
C ASN A 84 18.41 -14.17 7.17
N VAL A 85 18.79 -13.10 7.88
CA VAL A 85 18.16 -12.68 9.14
C VAL A 85 16.84 -11.90 8.91
N GLY A 86 16.53 -11.50 7.69
CA GLY A 86 15.27 -10.84 7.31
C GLY A 86 14.09 -11.80 7.21
N LEU A 87 13.96 -12.73 8.15
CA LEU A 87 12.90 -13.74 8.14
C LEU A 87 11.52 -13.09 8.34
N ILE A 88 10.62 -13.35 7.39
CA ILE A 88 9.23 -12.91 7.49
C ILE A 88 8.41 -14.04 8.10
N THR A 89 7.68 -13.71 9.17
CA THR A 89 6.84 -14.64 9.91
C THR A 89 5.36 -14.35 9.70
N ILE A 90 4.53 -15.36 9.97
CA ILE A 90 3.07 -15.25 9.99
C ILE A 90 2.53 -16.00 11.21
N ARG A 91 1.46 -15.51 11.83
CA ARG A 91 0.81 -16.22 12.95
C ARG A 91 0.07 -17.45 12.45
N SER A 92 0.07 -18.51 13.24
CA SER A 92 -0.72 -19.72 12.94
C SER A 92 -2.21 -19.45 12.91
N SER A 93 -2.69 -18.45 13.67
CA SER A 93 -4.07 -17.96 13.67
C SER A 93 -4.45 -17.07 12.49
N ASP A 94 -3.46 -16.59 11.72
CA ASP A 94 -3.72 -15.81 10.51
C ASP A 94 -4.32 -16.69 9.40
N TYR A 95 -4.91 -16.04 8.41
CA TYR A 95 -5.51 -16.71 7.26
C TYR A 95 -4.56 -16.78 6.08
N LEU A 96 -4.80 -17.76 5.20
CA LEU A 96 -4.03 -18.02 3.98
C LEU A 96 -3.83 -16.78 3.12
N PHE A 97 -4.83 -15.92 3.05
CA PHE A 97 -4.77 -14.65 2.34
C PHE A 97 -3.57 -13.79 2.79
N LYS A 98 -3.33 -13.66 4.10
CA LYS A 98 -2.20 -12.90 4.63
C LYS A 98 -0.86 -13.54 4.28
N ALA A 99 -0.79 -14.88 4.27
CA ALA A 99 0.40 -15.61 3.84
C ALA A 99 0.74 -15.30 2.38
N ILE A 100 -0.25 -15.35 1.51
CA ILE A 100 -0.11 -15.05 0.09
C ILE A 100 0.36 -13.61 -0.11
N PHE A 101 -0.26 -12.66 0.59
CA PHE A 101 0.13 -11.26 0.54
C PHE A 101 1.59 -11.02 0.96
N LEU A 102 2.01 -11.62 2.07
CA LEU A 102 3.39 -11.50 2.55
C LEU A 102 4.39 -12.10 1.56
N MET A 103 4.11 -13.28 1.00
CA MET A 103 4.95 -13.91 -0.01
C MET A 103 5.09 -13.04 -1.25
N ALA A 104 3.97 -12.49 -1.74
CA ALA A 104 3.95 -11.61 -2.91
C ALA A 104 4.68 -10.29 -2.65
N ARG A 105 4.38 -9.60 -1.54
CA ARG A 105 4.97 -8.30 -1.19
C ARG A 105 6.49 -8.36 -1.06
N HIS A 106 7.00 -9.44 -0.48
CA HIS A 106 8.44 -9.58 -0.20
C HIS A 106 9.18 -10.45 -1.22
N ASN A 107 8.48 -10.91 -2.27
CA ASN A 107 9.01 -11.81 -3.31
C ASN A 107 9.70 -13.04 -2.71
N ILE A 108 9.08 -13.67 -1.72
CA ILE A 108 9.57 -14.85 -1.01
C ILE A 108 8.66 -16.05 -1.27
N HIS A 109 9.24 -17.25 -1.24
CA HIS A 109 8.56 -18.51 -1.54
C HIS A 109 8.21 -19.33 -0.30
N ARG A 110 8.47 -18.79 0.90
CA ARG A 110 8.18 -19.46 2.18
C ARG A 110 8.03 -18.47 3.31
N LEU A 111 7.21 -18.85 4.29
CA LEU A 111 6.98 -18.14 5.53
C LEU A 111 7.21 -19.07 6.71
N ALA A 112 7.86 -18.59 7.76
CA ALA A 112 7.89 -19.26 9.04
C ALA A 112 6.56 -18.96 9.78
N VAL A 113 5.89 -20.02 10.22
CA VAL A 113 4.62 -19.90 10.96
C VAL A 113 4.93 -19.96 12.45
N VAL A 114 4.47 -18.95 13.19
CA VAL A 114 4.72 -18.82 14.63
C VAL A 114 3.41 -18.81 15.43
N ASN A 115 3.49 -19.22 16.69
CA ASN A 115 2.39 -19.11 17.65
C ASN A 115 2.35 -17.72 18.31
N GLU A 116 1.46 -17.50 19.28
CA GLU A 116 1.32 -16.25 20.01
C GLU A 116 2.55 -15.87 20.87
N LEU A 117 3.44 -16.85 21.15
CA LEU A 117 4.70 -16.66 21.88
C LEU A 117 5.92 -16.47 20.96
N ASP A 118 5.70 -16.25 19.64
CA ASP A 118 6.72 -16.15 18.60
C ASP A 118 7.57 -17.43 18.40
N GLN A 119 7.10 -18.58 18.89
CA GLN A 119 7.77 -19.87 18.68
C GLN A 119 7.37 -20.44 17.31
N LEU A 120 8.33 -21.08 16.64
CA LEU A 120 8.13 -21.72 15.33
C LEU A 120 7.21 -22.95 15.47
N VAL A 121 6.09 -22.92 14.77
CA VAL A 121 5.12 -24.04 14.79
C VAL A 121 4.91 -24.68 13.42
N GLY A 122 5.36 -24.06 12.34
CA GLY A 122 5.21 -24.58 10.98
C GLY A 122 6.02 -23.80 9.96
N VAL A 123 6.06 -24.29 8.73
CA VAL A 123 6.53 -23.58 7.54
C VAL A 123 5.47 -23.71 6.47
N MET A 124 5.20 -22.64 5.75
CA MET A 124 4.33 -22.61 4.58
C MET A 124 5.12 -22.18 3.36
N THR A 125 4.89 -22.82 2.23
CA THR A 125 5.56 -22.52 0.95
C THR A 125 4.53 -22.16 -0.13
N ASP A 126 4.99 -21.53 -1.21
CA ASP A 126 4.15 -21.26 -2.39
C ASP A 126 3.63 -22.53 -3.05
N THR A 127 4.38 -23.65 -2.93
CA THR A 127 3.94 -24.96 -3.44
C THR A 127 2.72 -25.47 -2.68
N ASP A 128 2.58 -25.16 -1.40
CA ASP A 128 1.41 -25.52 -0.60
C ASP A 128 0.17 -24.75 -1.07
N LEU A 129 0.38 -23.49 -1.47
CA LEU A 129 -0.65 -22.65 -2.07
C LEU A 129 -1.12 -23.20 -3.43
N LEU A 130 -0.17 -23.64 -4.27
CA LEU A 130 -0.47 -24.22 -5.59
C LEU A 130 -1.26 -25.54 -5.49
N ARG A 131 -1.04 -26.33 -4.45
CA ARG A 131 -1.78 -27.57 -4.22
C ARG A 131 -3.25 -27.34 -3.87
N ILE A 132 -3.58 -26.17 -3.40
CA ILE A 132 -4.94 -25.87 -2.94
C ILE A 132 -5.78 -25.20 -4.03
N GLN A 133 -5.23 -24.38 -4.93
CA GLN A 133 -5.96 -23.90 -6.13
C GLN A 133 -5.15 -23.07 -7.13
N THR A 134 -5.55 -23.16 -8.41
CA THR A 134 -5.07 -22.39 -9.58
C THR A 134 -5.54 -20.92 -9.62
N ARG A 135 -6.17 -20.39 -8.56
CA ARG A 135 -6.74 -19.04 -8.48
C ARG A 135 -6.13 -18.18 -7.37
N SER A 136 -4.85 -18.37 -7.01
CA SER A 136 -4.23 -17.59 -5.93
C SER A 136 -3.82 -16.18 -6.41
N PRO A 137 -3.84 -15.16 -5.53
CA PRO A 137 -3.28 -13.83 -5.82
C PRO A 137 -1.83 -13.88 -6.33
N LEU A 138 -1.02 -14.80 -5.81
CA LEU A 138 0.35 -15.01 -6.25
C LEU A 138 0.42 -15.44 -7.74
N TYR A 139 -0.51 -16.29 -8.16
CA TYR A 139 -0.61 -16.69 -9.55
C TYR A 139 -0.98 -15.50 -10.46
N LEU A 140 -1.92 -14.65 -10.04
CA LEU A 140 -2.28 -13.44 -10.79
C LEU A 140 -1.10 -12.48 -10.94
N ILE A 141 -0.29 -12.29 -9.89
CA ILE A 141 0.91 -11.43 -9.96
C ILE A 141 1.90 -12.00 -10.98
N ARG A 142 2.16 -13.30 -10.95
CA ARG A 142 3.03 -13.97 -11.94
C ARG A 142 2.48 -13.86 -13.38
N GLU A 143 1.17 -13.97 -13.56
CA GLU A 143 0.54 -13.76 -14.86
C GLU A 143 0.71 -12.31 -15.32
N ILE A 144 0.58 -11.32 -14.43
CA ILE A 144 0.85 -9.92 -14.74
C ILE A 144 2.31 -9.74 -15.18
N GLU A 145 3.26 -10.28 -14.43
CA GLU A 145 4.70 -10.19 -14.74
C GLU A 145 5.06 -10.87 -16.07
N SER A 146 4.30 -11.88 -16.48
CA SER A 146 4.51 -12.61 -17.73
C SER A 146 3.70 -12.07 -18.90
N ALA A 147 2.72 -11.18 -18.67
CA ALA A 147 1.88 -10.61 -19.71
C ALA A 147 2.73 -9.88 -20.78
N THR A 148 2.37 -10.05 -22.04
CA THR A 148 3.10 -9.47 -23.17
C THR A 148 2.27 -8.46 -23.97
N THR A 149 0.97 -8.32 -23.64
CA THR A 149 0.06 -7.38 -24.33
C THR A 149 -0.82 -6.62 -23.34
N PHE A 150 -1.34 -5.48 -23.78
CA PHE A 150 -2.28 -4.68 -22.98
C PHE A 150 -3.61 -5.42 -22.76
N GLU A 151 -4.08 -6.21 -23.73
CA GLU A 151 -5.29 -7.01 -23.60
C GLU A 151 -5.16 -8.06 -22.50
N GLN A 152 -3.98 -8.69 -22.38
CA GLN A 152 -3.70 -9.61 -21.28
C GLN A 152 -3.76 -8.89 -19.93
N LEU A 153 -3.17 -7.68 -19.81
CA LEU A 153 -3.24 -6.89 -18.58
C LEU A 153 -4.68 -6.50 -18.23
N ALA A 154 -5.49 -6.08 -19.21
CA ALA A 154 -6.90 -5.76 -19.00
C ALA A 154 -7.70 -6.96 -18.46
N PHE A 155 -7.48 -8.14 -19.05
CA PHE A 155 -8.09 -9.39 -18.60
C PHE A 155 -7.68 -9.75 -17.16
N LEU A 156 -6.40 -9.57 -16.79
CA LEU A 156 -5.92 -9.84 -15.45
C LEU A 156 -6.48 -8.85 -14.43
N GLY A 157 -6.66 -7.58 -14.80
CA GLY A 157 -7.38 -6.59 -13.99
C GLY A 157 -8.82 -6.99 -13.67
N GLN A 158 -9.53 -7.64 -14.63
CA GLN A 158 -10.87 -8.17 -14.38
C GLN A 158 -10.82 -9.37 -13.43
N LYS A 159 -9.91 -10.31 -13.63
CA LYS A 159 -9.73 -11.48 -12.73
C LYS A 159 -9.43 -11.03 -11.28
N MET A 160 -8.62 -9.98 -11.11
CA MET A 160 -8.35 -9.38 -9.79
C MET A 160 -9.64 -8.89 -9.13
N THR A 161 -10.49 -8.19 -9.90
CA THR A 161 -11.78 -7.69 -9.39
C THR A 161 -12.67 -8.83 -8.91
N ASP A 162 -12.77 -9.92 -9.68
CA ASP A 162 -13.57 -11.11 -9.32
C ASP A 162 -13.05 -11.77 -8.03
N MET A 163 -11.74 -11.85 -7.88
CA MET A 163 -11.11 -12.38 -6.67
C MET A 163 -11.41 -11.52 -5.44
N LEU A 164 -11.31 -10.18 -5.57
CA LEU A 164 -11.59 -9.26 -4.48
C LEU A 164 -13.05 -9.25 -4.04
N GLN A 165 -13.98 -9.44 -4.97
CA GLN A 165 -15.42 -9.63 -4.66
C GLN A 165 -15.63 -10.79 -3.70
N TYR A 166 -14.92 -11.88 -3.94
CA TYR A 166 -14.98 -13.05 -3.08
C TYR A 166 -14.36 -12.75 -1.69
N ALA A 167 -13.16 -12.18 -1.65
CA ALA A 167 -12.44 -11.89 -0.42
C ALA A 167 -13.24 -10.96 0.53
N VAL A 168 -13.95 -9.96 -0.02
CA VAL A 168 -14.79 -9.05 0.77
C VAL A 168 -16.02 -9.78 1.36
N LYS A 169 -16.67 -10.65 0.59
CA LYS A 169 -17.85 -11.43 1.09
C LYS A 169 -17.52 -12.28 2.31
N THR A 170 -16.26 -12.64 2.48
CA THR A 170 -15.78 -13.55 3.50
C THR A 170 -15.11 -12.82 4.68
N ASN A 171 -15.31 -11.49 4.82
CA ASN A 171 -14.79 -10.64 5.90
C ASN A 171 -13.26 -10.67 6.07
N ALA A 172 -12.50 -10.69 4.95
CA ALA A 172 -11.06 -10.56 5.00
C ALA A 172 -10.62 -9.25 5.66
N ASP A 173 -9.44 -9.27 6.27
CA ASP A 173 -8.84 -8.07 6.84
C ASP A 173 -8.67 -6.98 5.77
N VAL A 174 -9.30 -5.85 6.02
CA VAL A 174 -9.38 -4.73 5.07
C VAL A 174 -8.02 -4.11 4.77
N ARG A 175 -7.12 -4.01 5.77
CA ARG A 175 -5.75 -3.51 5.56
C ARG A 175 -5.02 -4.39 4.56
N SER A 176 -5.06 -5.70 4.76
CA SER A 176 -4.43 -6.67 3.86
C SER A 176 -5.04 -6.65 2.46
N LEU A 177 -6.36 -6.49 2.33
CA LEU A 177 -7.03 -6.37 1.03
C LEU A 177 -6.60 -5.12 0.26
N ILE A 178 -6.56 -3.97 0.92
CA ILE A 178 -6.14 -2.70 0.33
C ILE A 178 -4.67 -2.76 -0.13
N GLN A 179 -3.79 -3.31 0.71
CA GLN A 179 -2.39 -3.48 0.36
C GLN A 179 -2.20 -4.45 -0.83
N LEU A 180 -3.02 -5.50 -0.91
CA LEU A 180 -3.00 -6.39 -2.08
C LEU A 180 -3.44 -5.68 -3.36
N ILE A 181 -4.51 -4.86 -3.29
CA ILE A 181 -4.98 -4.05 -4.43
C ILE A 181 -3.86 -3.10 -4.89
N ALA A 182 -3.22 -2.40 -3.96
CA ALA A 182 -2.11 -1.51 -4.28
C ALA A 182 -0.95 -2.26 -4.96
N HIS A 183 -0.59 -3.43 -4.44
CA HIS A 183 0.46 -4.25 -5.03
C HIS A 183 0.12 -4.74 -6.46
N PHE A 184 -1.13 -5.14 -6.71
CA PHE A 184 -1.59 -5.48 -8.06
C PHE A 184 -1.52 -4.29 -9.01
N ASN A 185 -1.98 -3.12 -8.59
CA ASN A 185 -1.95 -1.91 -9.41
C ASN A 185 -0.51 -1.52 -9.76
N ASP A 186 0.40 -1.60 -8.79
CA ASP A 186 1.84 -1.38 -8.98
C ASP A 186 2.42 -2.36 -10.01
N ALA A 187 2.13 -3.65 -9.87
CA ALA A 187 2.60 -4.69 -10.78
C ALA A 187 2.06 -4.49 -12.20
N LEU A 188 0.76 -4.17 -12.33
CA LEU A 188 0.12 -3.85 -13.60
C LEU A 188 0.79 -2.63 -14.28
N THR A 189 1.00 -1.55 -13.54
CA THR A 189 1.60 -0.33 -14.08
C THR A 189 3.06 -0.56 -14.48
N ARG A 190 3.86 -1.24 -13.65
CA ARG A 190 5.25 -1.61 -14.01
C ARG A 190 5.28 -2.49 -15.26
N ARG A 191 4.39 -3.47 -15.36
CA ARG A 191 4.33 -4.37 -16.53
C ARG A 191 3.85 -3.65 -17.77
N LEU A 192 2.88 -2.75 -17.66
CA LEU A 192 2.45 -1.86 -18.74
C LEU A 192 3.60 -1.06 -19.28
N ILE A 193 4.39 -0.41 -18.41
CA ILE A 193 5.59 0.36 -18.80
C ILE A 193 6.61 -0.53 -19.54
N PHE A 194 6.84 -1.74 -19.05
CA PHE A 194 7.71 -2.70 -19.71
C PHE A 194 7.22 -3.08 -21.13
N ILE A 195 5.92 -3.28 -21.31
CA ILE A 195 5.33 -3.60 -22.63
C ILE A 195 5.47 -2.40 -23.57
N MET A 196 5.30 -1.16 -23.09
CA MET A 196 5.51 0.06 -23.87
C MET A 196 6.96 0.15 -24.38
N ASP A 197 7.93 -0.11 -23.51
CA ASP A 197 9.36 -0.14 -23.92
C ASP A 197 9.60 -1.21 -24.99
N CYS A 198 9.18 -2.46 -24.76
CA CYS A 198 9.47 -3.57 -25.65
C CYS A 198 8.75 -3.50 -26.99
N ARG A 199 7.53 -2.94 -27.07
CA ARG A 199 6.68 -2.99 -28.28
C ARG A 199 6.58 -1.68 -29.01
N GLU A 200 6.67 -0.56 -28.30
CA GLU A 200 6.45 0.77 -28.88
C GLU A 200 7.71 1.62 -28.89
N ASP A 201 8.84 1.12 -28.34
CA ASP A 201 10.07 1.87 -28.10
C ASP A 201 9.80 3.20 -27.36
N ILE A 202 8.87 3.12 -26.38
CA ILE A 202 8.55 4.24 -25.49
C ILE A 202 9.03 3.89 -24.10
N ARG A 203 10.12 4.52 -23.68
CA ARG A 203 10.79 4.29 -22.40
C ARG A 203 10.96 5.58 -21.63
N LEU A 204 11.03 5.47 -20.32
CA LEU A 204 11.43 6.57 -19.46
C LEU A 204 12.96 6.68 -19.51
N PRO A 205 13.52 7.84 -19.89
CA PRO A 205 14.97 8.03 -19.95
C PRO A 205 15.64 7.86 -18.58
N ALA A 206 16.91 7.43 -18.59
CA ALA A 206 17.73 7.44 -17.38
C ALA A 206 17.81 8.86 -16.78
N GLY A 207 17.75 8.97 -15.46
CA GLY A 207 17.68 10.25 -14.75
C GLY A 207 16.29 10.86 -14.70
N ALA A 208 15.24 10.05 -14.94
CA ALA A 208 13.85 10.40 -14.67
C ALA A 208 13.15 9.31 -13.85
N ALA A 209 12.05 9.68 -13.19
CA ALA A 209 11.20 8.75 -12.46
C ALA A 209 9.72 9.08 -12.64
N TYR A 210 8.91 8.03 -12.69
CA TYR A 210 7.45 8.09 -12.64
C TYR A 210 7.01 7.96 -11.18
N LEU A 211 6.34 8.99 -10.69
CA LEU A 211 5.84 9.10 -9.34
C LEU A 211 4.36 8.77 -9.31
N VAL A 212 3.96 8.06 -8.26
CA VAL A 212 2.56 7.89 -7.87
C VAL A 212 2.30 8.69 -6.61
N LEU A 213 1.10 9.27 -6.52
CA LEU A 213 0.77 10.29 -5.55
C LEU A 213 -0.49 9.91 -4.74
N GLY A 214 -0.80 10.69 -3.73
CA GLY A 214 -2.04 10.56 -2.98
C GLY A 214 -2.31 9.17 -2.42
N SER A 215 -3.45 8.56 -2.74
CA SER A 215 -3.79 7.20 -2.27
C SER A 215 -2.91 6.12 -2.88
N GLU A 216 -2.40 6.32 -4.09
CA GLU A 216 -1.48 5.42 -4.76
C GLU A 216 -0.09 5.49 -4.12
N GLY A 217 0.39 6.70 -3.83
CA GLY A 217 1.63 6.89 -3.08
C GLY A 217 1.60 6.27 -1.69
N ARG A 218 0.44 6.29 -1.01
CA ARG A 218 0.24 5.63 0.29
C ARG A 218 -0.06 4.13 0.23
N GLU A 219 -0.10 3.53 -0.97
CA GLU A 219 -0.54 2.13 -1.14
C GLU A 219 -1.94 1.85 -0.54
N GLU A 220 -2.86 2.80 -0.65
CA GLU A 220 -4.23 2.76 -0.10
C GLU A 220 -5.30 2.86 -1.18
N GLN A 221 -4.96 2.47 -2.39
CA GLN A 221 -5.93 2.42 -3.47
C GLN A 221 -7.04 1.40 -3.16
N THR A 222 -8.24 1.75 -3.59
CA THR A 222 -9.35 0.81 -3.71
C THR A 222 -9.57 0.47 -5.18
N LEU A 223 -10.65 -0.22 -5.52
CA LEU A 223 -10.95 -0.56 -6.90
C LEU A 223 -11.22 0.71 -7.74
N ARG A 224 -10.56 0.78 -8.90
CA ARG A 224 -10.73 1.87 -9.89
C ARG A 224 -10.62 3.27 -9.29
N THR A 225 -9.51 3.54 -8.63
CA THR A 225 -9.13 4.91 -8.26
C THR A 225 -8.57 5.65 -9.47
N ASP A 226 -8.79 6.96 -9.50
CA ASP A 226 -8.24 7.90 -10.47
C ASP A 226 -6.69 7.89 -10.45
N GLN A 227 -6.09 8.21 -11.60
CA GLN A 227 -4.65 8.31 -11.76
C GLN A 227 -4.12 9.59 -11.09
N ASP A 228 -3.38 9.45 -9.99
CA ASP A 228 -2.64 10.56 -9.38
C ASP A 228 -1.14 10.30 -9.59
N SER A 229 -0.53 10.97 -10.58
CA SER A 229 0.84 10.69 -10.98
C SER A 229 1.62 11.93 -11.40
N ALA A 230 2.95 11.83 -11.36
CA ALA A 230 3.86 12.90 -11.78
C ALA A 230 5.13 12.32 -12.41
N ILE A 231 5.93 13.18 -13.03
CA ILE A 231 7.28 12.85 -13.45
C ILE A 231 8.27 13.83 -12.83
N VAL A 232 9.38 13.29 -12.34
CA VAL A 232 10.56 14.06 -11.97
C VAL A 232 11.74 13.65 -12.82
N TYR A 233 12.57 14.61 -13.18
CA TYR A 233 13.81 14.35 -13.94
C TYR A 233 14.96 15.23 -13.46
N ARG A 234 16.22 14.81 -13.74
CA ARG A 234 17.40 15.58 -13.37
C ARG A 234 17.48 16.89 -14.16
N ASP A 235 17.92 17.98 -13.52
CA ASP A 235 17.97 19.32 -14.10
C ASP A 235 18.81 19.42 -15.39
N ASN A 236 19.80 18.57 -15.54
CA ASN A 236 20.69 18.50 -16.71
C ASN A 236 20.23 17.53 -17.80
N LEU A 237 18.96 17.12 -17.79
CA LEU A 237 18.44 16.20 -18.80
C LEU A 237 18.46 16.89 -20.20
N PRO A 238 19.06 16.26 -21.23
CA PRO A 238 19.08 16.82 -22.59
C PRO A 238 17.68 17.06 -23.18
N ALA A 239 17.54 18.05 -24.04
CA ALA A 239 16.25 18.44 -24.62
C ALA A 239 15.56 17.32 -25.43
N ASP A 240 16.33 16.49 -26.14
CA ASP A 240 15.82 15.29 -26.82
C ASP A 240 15.24 14.27 -25.82
N LYS A 241 15.91 14.08 -24.69
CA LYS A 241 15.41 13.21 -23.61
C LYS A 241 14.17 13.77 -22.92
N LEU A 242 14.03 15.08 -22.83
CA LEU A 242 12.81 15.70 -22.33
C LEU A 242 11.60 15.44 -23.24
N ALA A 243 11.81 15.40 -24.56
CA ALA A 243 10.77 14.98 -25.50
C ALA A 243 10.35 13.51 -25.30
N GLU A 244 11.31 12.61 -25.02
CA GLU A 244 11.02 11.22 -24.67
C GLU A 244 10.22 11.11 -23.36
N VAL A 245 10.58 11.90 -22.33
CA VAL A 245 9.84 11.97 -21.07
C VAL A 245 8.37 12.35 -21.30
N ARG A 246 8.11 13.38 -22.09
CA ARG A 246 6.74 13.81 -22.40
C ARG A 246 5.95 12.75 -23.16
N ARG A 247 6.57 12.13 -24.18
CA ARG A 247 5.96 11.05 -24.93
C ARG A 247 5.63 9.84 -24.02
N PHE A 248 6.54 9.50 -23.10
CA PHE A 248 6.30 8.46 -22.10
C PHE A 248 5.11 8.82 -21.19
N ALA A 249 5.07 10.05 -20.66
CA ALA A 249 4.04 10.54 -19.76
C ALA A 249 2.63 10.48 -20.40
N GLU A 250 2.50 10.95 -21.63
CA GLU A 250 1.25 10.89 -22.39
C GLU A 250 0.81 9.44 -22.64
N ARG A 251 1.76 8.59 -23.01
CA ARG A 251 1.46 7.20 -23.36
C ARG A 251 1.08 6.36 -22.15
N VAL A 252 1.76 6.51 -21.00
CA VAL A 252 1.43 5.74 -19.79
C VAL A 252 0.04 6.10 -19.28
N VAL A 253 -0.31 7.39 -19.25
CA VAL A 253 -1.66 7.86 -18.83
C VAL A 253 -2.75 7.29 -19.73
N THR A 254 -2.55 7.40 -21.06
CA THR A 254 -3.52 6.85 -22.04
C THR A 254 -3.63 5.32 -21.95
N ALA A 255 -2.51 4.63 -21.72
CA ALA A 255 -2.52 3.18 -21.59
C ALA A 255 -3.24 2.71 -20.33
N LEU A 256 -3.03 3.39 -19.18
CA LEU A 256 -3.76 3.12 -17.94
C LEU A 256 -5.27 3.38 -18.10
N GLU A 257 -5.66 4.46 -18.79
CA GLU A 257 -7.07 4.71 -19.13
C GLU A 257 -7.65 3.55 -19.96
N GLY A 258 -6.91 3.06 -20.94
CA GLY A 258 -7.27 1.88 -21.72
C GLY A 258 -7.43 0.59 -20.90
N LEU A 259 -6.75 0.48 -19.77
CA LEU A 259 -6.92 -0.62 -18.78
C LEU A 259 -8.09 -0.36 -17.81
N GLY A 260 -8.80 0.76 -17.94
CA GLY A 260 -9.95 1.12 -17.11
C GLY A 260 -9.60 1.85 -15.82
N VAL A 261 -8.39 2.43 -15.72
CA VAL A 261 -8.00 3.34 -14.63
C VAL A 261 -8.42 4.76 -15.02
N PRO A 262 -9.41 5.38 -14.33
CA PRO A 262 -9.95 6.67 -14.76
C PRO A 262 -8.91 7.80 -14.68
N LEU A 263 -9.06 8.80 -15.53
CA LEU A 263 -8.28 10.04 -15.44
C LEU A 263 -8.62 10.81 -14.15
N CYS A 264 -7.62 11.48 -13.57
CA CYS A 264 -7.83 12.32 -12.39
C CYS A 264 -8.68 13.56 -12.75
N PRO A 265 -9.84 13.76 -12.09
CA PRO A 265 -10.67 14.96 -12.32
C PRO A 265 -9.94 16.27 -12.02
N GLY A 266 -8.94 16.24 -11.13
CA GLY A 266 -8.08 17.39 -10.81
C GLY A 266 -6.92 17.57 -11.78
N ASN A 267 -6.82 16.75 -12.83
CA ASN A 267 -5.74 16.76 -13.83
C ASN A 267 -4.32 16.65 -13.22
N MET A 268 -4.20 15.98 -12.07
CA MET A 268 -2.92 15.70 -11.38
C MET A 268 -2.30 14.41 -11.96
N MET A 269 -1.84 14.49 -13.21
CA MET A 269 -1.33 13.33 -13.96
C MET A 269 -0.02 13.67 -14.65
N ALA A 270 0.83 12.69 -14.80
CA ALA A 270 2.15 12.80 -15.45
C ALA A 270 2.10 13.44 -16.85
N SER A 271 1.01 13.25 -17.59
CA SER A 271 0.79 13.86 -18.93
C SER A 271 0.52 15.37 -18.89
N ASN A 272 0.13 15.91 -17.73
CA ASN A 272 -0.04 17.35 -17.55
C ASN A 272 1.33 18.01 -17.32
N PRO A 273 1.73 19.01 -18.12
CA PRO A 273 3.00 19.71 -17.92
C PRO A 273 3.22 20.27 -16.52
N GLU A 274 2.15 20.61 -15.77
CA GLU A 274 2.23 21.08 -14.39
C GLU A 274 2.60 19.97 -13.38
N TRP A 275 2.65 18.72 -13.83
CA TRP A 275 3.04 17.54 -13.04
C TRP A 275 4.24 16.81 -13.64
N CYS A 276 5.00 17.47 -14.54
CA CYS A 276 6.19 16.94 -15.20
C CYS A 276 7.32 17.97 -15.12
N HIS A 277 8.17 17.89 -14.11
CA HIS A 277 9.17 18.91 -13.81
C HIS A 277 10.55 18.30 -13.49
N SER A 278 11.58 19.14 -13.63
CA SER A 278 12.91 18.81 -13.10
C SER A 278 12.90 18.80 -11.58
N LEU A 279 13.93 18.22 -10.97
CA LEU A 279 14.05 18.14 -9.53
C LEU A 279 14.06 19.52 -8.86
N SER A 280 14.80 20.49 -9.44
CA SER A 280 14.84 21.86 -8.91
C SER A 280 13.51 22.58 -9.07
N GLU A 281 12.80 22.40 -10.18
CA GLU A 281 11.46 22.94 -10.39
C GLU A 281 10.46 22.36 -9.37
N TRP A 282 10.48 21.04 -9.11
CA TRP A 282 9.67 20.42 -8.07
C TRP A 282 9.96 21.01 -6.69
N LYS A 283 11.24 21.21 -6.35
CA LYS A 283 11.62 21.85 -5.09
C LYS A 283 11.07 23.28 -4.97
N HIS A 284 11.17 24.08 -6.02
CA HIS A 284 10.61 25.43 -6.06
C HIS A 284 9.07 25.45 -5.96
N LEU A 285 8.39 24.52 -6.63
CA LEU A 285 6.94 24.40 -6.54
C LEU A 285 6.48 24.03 -5.13
N ALA A 286 7.13 23.03 -4.52
CA ALA A 286 6.85 22.63 -3.15
C ALA A 286 7.08 23.76 -2.15
N GLU A 287 8.19 24.49 -2.27
CA GLU A 287 8.47 25.66 -1.43
C GLU A 287 7.39 26.76 -1.60
N ARG A 288 6.97 27.02 -2.84
CA ARG A 288 5.90 27.97 -3.12
C ARG A 288 4.57 27.54 -2.48
N TRP A 289 4.21 26.26 -2.57
CA TRP A 289 2.98 25.75 -1.96
C TRP A 289 3.00 25.83 -0.44
N ILE A 290 4.20 25.68 0.18
CA ILE A 290 4.39 25.75 1.62
C ILE A 290 4.38 27.21 2.11
N THR A 291 5.02 28.13 1.39
CA THR A 291 5.23 29.52 1.83
C THR A 291 4.10 30.45 1.43
N MET A 292 3.36 30.12 0.36
CA MET A 292 2.24 30.91 -0.17
C MET A 292 0.97 30.05 -0.28
N PRO A 293 0.39 29.64 0.86
CA PRO A 293 -0.74 28.73 0.87
C PRO A 293 -1.98 29.35 0.21
N SER A 294 -2.57 28.60 -0.73
CA SER A 294 -3.87 28.82 -1.31
C SER A 294 -4.71 27.54 -1.19
N PRO A 295 -6.01 27.56 -1.44
CA PRO A 295 -6.82 26.34 -1.47
C PRO A 295 -6.22 25.26 -2.39
N ASP A 296 -5.81 25.65 -3.60
CA ASP A 296 -5.21 24.74 -4.59
C ASP A 296 -3.83 24.23 -4.12
N HIS A 297 -2.96 25.11 -3.63
CA HIS A 297 -1.65 24.73 -3.10
C HIS A 297 -1.78 23.71 -1.95
N THR A 298 -2.79 23.88 -1.09
CA THR A 298 -3.04 22.93 0.00
C THR A 298 -3.45 21.56 -0.51
N VAL A 299 -4.26 21.51 -1.58
CA VAL A 299 -4.65 20.25 -2.22
C VAL A 299 -3.43 19.61 -2.90
N PHE A 300 -2.68 20.37 -3.69
CA PHE A 300 -1.50 19.88 -4.42
C PHE A 300 -0.44 19.32 -3.48
N LEU A 301 -0.07 20.07 -2.45
CA LEU A 301 0.87 19.61 -1.46
C LEU A 301 0.35 18.39 -0.69
N GLY A 302 -0.94 18.39 -0.35
CA GLY A 302 -1.57 17.27 0.31
C GLY A 302 -1.51 15.98 -0.51
N VAL A 303 -1.55 16.04 -1.85
CA VAL A 303 -1.37 14.88 -2.72
C VAL A 303 0.10 14.54 -2.88
N PHE A 304 0.95 15.56 -3.07
CA PHE A 304 2.37 15.42 -3.35
C PHE A 304 3.19 14.92 -2.14
N GLN A 305 2.82 15.26 -0.91
CA GLN A 305 3.54 14.80 0.30
C GLN A 305 3.58 13.27 0.46
N ASP A 306 2.65 12.57 -0.16
CA ASP A 306 2.57 11.11 -0.14
C ASP A 306 3.21 10.50 -1.41
N LEU A 307 4.13 11.21 -2.07
CA LEU A 307 4.81 10.73 -3.28
C LEU A 307 5.61 9.45 -3.03
N ARG A 308 5.62 8.58 -4.06
CA ARG A 308 6.43 7.36 -4.11
C ARG A 308 6.91 7.13 -5.54
N VAL A 309 8.18 6.71 -5.71
CA VAL A 309 8.69 6.31 -7.02
C VAL A 309 8.16 4.92 -7.36
N LEU A 310 7.38 4.82 -8.42
CA LEU A 310 6.91 3.54 -8.94
C LEU A 310 7.87 2.95 -9.98
N TYR A 311 8.49 3.79 -10.81
CA TYR A 311 9.40 3.35 -11.88
C TYR A 311 10.48 4.41 -12.14
N GLY A 312 11.72 3.98 -12.47
CA GLY A 312 12.84 4.86 -12.76
C GLY A 312 13.82 5.04 -11.61
N ASP A 313 14.40 6.23 -11.46
CA ASP A 313 15.44 6.54 -10.48
C ASP A 313 14.82 6.74 -9.07
N VAL A 314 15.00 5.76 -8.20
CA VAL A 314 14.42 5.72 -6.84
C VAL A 314 15.00 6.80 -5.92
N SER A 315 16.15 7.39 -6.22
CA SER A 315 16.78 8.40 -5.37
C SER A 315 15.95 9.69 -5.26
N PHE A 316 15.09 9.96 -6.25
CA PHE A 316 14.20 11.12 -6.22
C PHE A 316 13.20 11.10 -5.06
N GLU A 317 12.79 9.92 -4.62
CA GLU A 317 11.84 9.80 -3.50
C GLU A 317 12.43 10.38 -2.22
N GLU A 318 13.61 9.92 -1.85
CA GLU A 318 14.32 10.42 -0.65
C GLU A 318 14.67 11.90 -0.78
N GLU A 319 15.15 12.35 -1.95
CA GLU A 319 15.53 13.74 -2.18
C GLU A 319 14.33 14.70 -2.05
N LEU A 320 13.17 14.34 -2.58
CA LEU A 320 11.95 15.16 -2.50
C LEU A 320 11.32 15.11 -1.10
N GLN A 321 11.27 13.94 -0.47
CA GLN A 321 10.72 13.79 0.88
C GLN A 321 11.57 14.55 1.91
N THR A 322 12.90 14.47 1.82
CA THR A 322 13.81 15.22 2.68
C THR A 322 13.62 16.73 2.49
N TYR A 323 13.54 17.20 1.24
CA TYR A 323 13.33 18.62 0.95
C TYR A 323 11.98 19.12 1.50
N LEU A 324 10.90 18.37 1.31
CA LEU A 324 9.58 18.69 1.87
C LEU A 324 9.62 18.80 3.39
N PHE A 325 10.26 17.85 4.05
CA PHE A 325 10.44 17.88 5.51
C PHE A 325 11.17 19.14 5.95
N GLU A 326 12.31 19.47 5.34
CA GLU A 326 13.08 20.66 5.68
C GLU A 326 12.29 21.97 5.48
N CYS A 327 11.61 22.10 4.32
CA CYS A 327 10.83 23.30 3.99
C CYS A 327 9.64 23.50 4.95
N THR A 328 8.92 22.43 5.28
CA THR A 328 7.77 22.50 6.18
C THR A 328 8.19 22.88 7.61
N HIS A 329 9.33 22.38 8.08
CA HIS A 329 9.85 22.69 9.43
C HIS A 329 10.48 24.08 9.53
N ARG A 330 10.97 24.66 8.45
CA ARG A 330 11.42 26.05 8.40
C ARG A 330 10.26 27.06 8.41
N ASN A 331 9.04 26.64 8.05
CA ASN A 331 7.87 27.51 7.96
C ASN A 331 6.90 27.27 9.13
N THR A 332 6.97 28.13 10.14
CA THR A 332 6.21 27.98 11.39
C THR A 332 4.69 28.04 11.21
N ILE A 333 4.19 28.65 10.12
CA ILE A 333 2.75 28.79 9.85
C ILE A 333 2.20 27.65 8.97
N PHE A 334 3.06 26.79 8.45
CA PHE A 334 2.66 25.72 7.52
C PHE A 334 1.69 24.73 8.17
N PHE A 335 2.08 24.11 9.29
CA PHE A 335 1.26 23.11 9.97
C PHE A 335 -0.10 23.67 10.44
N PRO A 336 -0.20 24.84 11.07
CA PRO A 336 -1.48 25.47 11.39
C PRO A 336 -2.38 25.73 10.16
N ASN A 337 -1.82 26.19 9.03
CA ASN A 337 -2.60 26.45 7.81
C ASN A 337 -3.13 25.16 7.19
N MET A 338 -2.31 24.11 7.09
CA MET A 338 -2.76 22.81 6.63
C MET A 338 -3.82 22.22 7.56
N ALA A 339 -3.61 22.28 8.87
CA ALA A 339 -4.58 21.82 9.86
C ALA A 339 -5.93 22.56 9.73
N ARG A 340 -5.91 23.88 9.49
CA ARG A 340 -7.13 24.67 9.27
C ARG A 340 -7.89 24.20 8.04
N THR A 341 -7.19 23.92 6.95
CA THR A 341 -7.82 23.40 5.73
C THR A 341 -8.44 22.02 5.98
N ILE A 342 -7.73 21.13 6.65
CA ILE A 342 -8.27 19.81 7.00
C ILE A 342 -9.48 19.94 7.92
N ALA A 343 -9.44 20.82 8.92
CA ALA A 343 -10.50 21.06 9.87
C ALA A 343 -11.76 21.70 9.24
N SER A 344 -11.68 22.22 8.02
CA SER A 344 -12.87 22.73 7.28
C SER A 344 -13.74 21.61 6.69
N PHE A 345 -13.25 20.37 6.66
CA PHE A 345 -13.96 19.19 6.14
C PHE A 345 -14.64 18.41 7.28
N GLU A 346 -15.64 19.00 7.90
CA GLU A 346 -16.40 18.36 8.98
C GLU A 346 -17.10 17.07 8.51
N ALA A 347 -17.11 16.07 9.38
CA ALA A 347 -17.84 14.84 9.12
C ALA A 347 -19.36 15.11 9.04
N PRO A 348 -20.12 14.30 8.27
CA PRO A 348 -21.53 14.55 7.99
C PRO A 348 -22.43 14.12 9.16
N LEU A 349 -22.22 14.70 10.33
CA LEU A 349 -22.97 14.46 11.54
C LEU A 349 -23.76 15.71 11.97
N GLY A 350 -25.05 15.53 12.17
CA GLY A 350 -25.94 16.55 12.75
C GLY A 350 -26.16 16.36 14.24
N MET A 351 -27.13 17.10 14.78
CA MET A 351 -27.52 16.97 16.20
C MET A 351 -27.86 15.52 16.54
N PHE A 352 -27.42 15.06 17.70
CA PHE A 352 -27.58 13.68 18.20
C PHE A 352 -26.94 12.60 17.33
N GLY A 353 -25.89 12.92 16.57
CA GLY A 353 -25.18 11.97 15.71
C GLY A 353 -25.97 11.48 14.49
N ARG A 354 -26.98 12.23 14.05
CA ARG A 354 -27.74 11.91 12.84
C ARG A 354 -26.83 12.10 11.61
N LEU A 355 -26.76 11.07 10.74
CA LEU A 355 -26.03 11.15 9.48
C LEU A 355 -26.68 12.20 8.57
N LEU A 356 -25.86 13.16 8.12
CA LEU A 356 -26.28 14.20 7.16
C LEU A 356 -25.97 13.71 5.76
N VAL A 357 -27.02 13.66 4.94
CA VAL A 357 -26.94 13.29 3.52
C VAL A 357 -27.20 14.50 2.65
N GLU A 358 -26.78 14.44 1.39
CA GLU A 358 -27.07 15.50 0.42
C GLU A 358 -28.59 15.69 0.25
N LYS A 359 -29.04 16.93 0.36
CA LYS A 359 -30.49 17.26 0.36
C LYS A 359 -31.04 17.46 -1.04
N LYS A 360 -30.20 17.81 -2.03
CA LYS A 360 -30.61 18.17 -3.39
C LYS A 360 -29.67 17.59 -4.44
N GLY A 361 -30.10 17.59 -5.69
CA GLY A 361 -29.29 17.16 -6.83
C GLY A 361 -29.20 15.63 -7.02
N PRO A 362 -28.34 15.14 -7.92
CA PRO A 362 -28.24 13.73 -8.27
C PRO A 362 -27.68 12.85 -7.13
N GLN A 363 -27.09 13.46 -6.11
CA GLN A 363 -26.53 12.78 -4.92
C GLN A 363 -27.49 12.81 -3.72
N LYS A 364 -28.76 13.23 -3.90
CA LYS A 364 -29.75 13.30 -2.82
C LYS A 364 -29.87 11.95 -2.08
N GLY A 365 -29.85 12.01 -0.75
CA GLY A 365 -29.92 10.82 0.12
C GLY A 365 -28.58 10.11 0.33
N LYS A 366 -27.52 10.54 -0.32
CA LYS A 366 -26.19 9.91 -0.24
C LYS A 366 -25.21 10.80 0.52
N LEU A 367 -24.13 10.21 0.97
CA LEU A 367 -22.96 10.88 1.53
C LEU A 367 -21.67 10.37 0.85
N ASP A 368 -20.68 11.23 0.74
CA ASP A 368 -19.39 10.90 0.13
C ASP A 368 -18.40 10.45 1.21
N LEU A 369 -18.08 9.16 1.24
CA LEU A 369 -17.15 8.55 2.20
C LEU A 369 -15.73 9.12 2.10
N LYS A 370 -15.24 9.37 0.86
CA LYS A 370 -13.89 9.90 0.62
C LYS A 370 -13.78 11.33 1.12
N LYS A 371 -14.71 12.18 0.73
CA LYS A 371 -14.68 13.62 1.01
C LYS A 371 -15.03 13.96 2.46
N ARG A 372 -16.03 13.27 3.03
CA ARG A 372 -16.62 13.63 4.33
C ARG A 372 -16.05 12.87 5.53
N GLY A 373 -15.25 11.80 5.31
CA GLY A 373 -14.66 10.98 6.39
C GLY A 373 -13.19 10.71 6.19
N LEU A 374 -12.87 9.95 5.13
CA LEU A 374 -11.49 9.52 4.88
C LEU A 374 -10.52 10.70 4.70
N PHE A 375 -10.96 11.81 4.10
CA PHE A 375 -10.11 12.98 3.88
C PHE A 375 -9.51 13.51 5.18
N ALA A 376 -10.33 13.76 6.19
CA ALA A 376 -9.87 14.29 7.48
C ALA A 376 -8.89 13.33 8.18
N LEU A 377 -9.19 12.03 8.17
CA LEU A 377 -8.35 11.01 8.79
C LEU A 377 -7.01 10.87 8.08
N THR A 378 -7.02 10.66 6.76
CA THR A 378 -5.79 10.46 5.98
C THR A 378 -4.90 11.68 5.98
N ARG A 379 -5.47 12.88 5.74
CA ARG A 379 -4.71 14.13 5.70
C ARG A 379 -4.23 14.55 7.08
N GLY A 380 -5.05 14.32 8.12
CA GLY A 380 -4.65 14.59 9.50
C GLY A 380 -3.48 13.72 9.93
N ILE A 381 -3.53 12.43 9.68
CA ILE A 381 -2.42 11.51 9.99
C ILE A 381 -1.19 11.83 9.13
N SER A 382 -1.33 12.13 7.83
CA SER A 382 -0.19 12.51 6.98
C SER A 382 0.45 13.83 7.46
N LEU A 383 -0.33 14.81 7.94
CA LEU A 383 0.18 16.06 8.51
C LEU A 383 0.98 15.81 9.80
N LEU A 384 0.42 15.02 10.72
CA LEU A 384 1.10 14.65 11.99
C LEU A 384 2.36 13.81 11.73
N ALA A 385 2.32 12.91 10.75
CA ALA A 385 3.47 12.12 10.34
C ALA A 385 4.59 13.00 9.78
N LEU A 386 4.25 13.97 8.90
CA LEU A 386 5.21 14.93 8.37
C LEU A 386 5.83 15.78 9.47
N GLU A 387 5.05 16.26 10.46
CA GLU A 387 5.56 16.98 11.62
C GLU A 387 6.50 16.13 12.48
N ALA A 388 6.22 14.83 12.60
CA ALA A 388 7.04 13.88 13.35
C ALA A 388 8.26 13.34 12.56
N GLY A 389 8.50 13.79 11.34
CA GLY A 389 9.58 13.30 10.48
C GLY A 389 9.36 11.90 9.92
N ILE A 390 8.10 11.46 9.82
CA ILE A 390 7.73 10.17 9.26
C ILE A 390 7.40 10.35 7.78
N ALA A 391 8.24 9.80 6.91
CA ALA A 391 8.03 9.77 5.47
C ALA A 391 7.40 8.43 5.02
N GLY A 392 6.59 8.48 3.95
CA GLY A 392 6.04 7.31 3.27
C GLY A 392 5.12 6.42 4.11
N GLY A 393 4.69 5.31 3.51
CA GLY A 393 3.84 4.31 4.14
C GLY A 393 2.35 4.63 4.14
N THR A 394 1.56 3.62 4.48
CA THR A 394 0.10 3.72 4.60
C THR A 394 -0.30 4.57 5.81
N THR A 395 -1.56 5.00 5.85
CA THR A 395 -2.12 5.67 7.04
C THR A 395 -2.01 4.79 8.30
N TRP A 396 -2.17 3.47 8.16
CA TRP A 396 -1.95 2.53 9.28
C TRP A 396 -0.49 2.53 9.74
N ASP A 397 0.49 2.50 8.82
CA ASP A 397 1.92 2.52 9.16
C ASP A 397 2.30 3.83 9.84
N LYS A 398 1.76 4.96 9.37
CA LYS A 398 1.95 6.28 9.97
C LYS A 398 1.38 6.33 11.39
N ILE A 399 0.19 5.78 11.63
CA ILE A 399 -0.41 5.65 12.98
C ILE A 399 0.49 4.81 13.88
N ASP A 400 0.98 3.65 13.41
CA ASP A 400 1.88 2.79 14.18
C ASP A 400 3.16 3.52 14.59
N ARG A 401 3.79 4.26 13.66
CA ARG A 401 5.01 5.03 13.93
C ARG A 401 4.74 6.21 14.87
N LEU A 402 3.64 6.95 14.70
CA LEU A 402 3.23 8.03 15.62
C LEU A 402 3.01 7.51 17.05
N LYS A 403 2.42 6.31 17.18
CA LYS A 403 2.22 5.63 18.46
C LYS A 403 3.57 5.26 19.12
N LEU A 404 4.50 4.70 18.36
CA LEU A 404 5.85 4.38 18.84
C LEU A 404 6.63 5.61 19.33
N LEU A 405 6.45 6.76 18.67
CA LEU A 405 7.08 8.03 19.06
C LEU A 405 6.35 8.73 20.22
N ASN A 406 5.22 8.21 20.70
CA ASN A 406 4.34 8.89 21.65
C ASN A 406 3.98 10.32 21.22
N PHE A 407 3.84 10.56 19.91
CA PHE A 407 3.62 11.88 19.33
C PHE A 407 2.20 12.39 19.53
N VAL A 408 1.25 11.48 19.62
CA VAL A 408 -0.17 11.66 19.92
C VAL A 408 -0.59 10.59 20.90
N SER A 409 -1.64 10.84 21.67
CA SER A 409 -2.25 9.87 22.61
C SER A 409 -2.54 8.53 21.92
N ALA A 410 -2.21 7.42 22.57
CA ALA A 410 -2.45 6.08 22.03
C ALA A 410 -3.95 5.81 21.82
N ASP A 411 -4.80 6.34 22.68
CA ASP A 411 -6.27 6.18 22.61
C ASP A 411 -6.86 6.95 21.43
N ASP A 412 -6.39 8.19 21.18
CA ASP A 412 -6.80 8.96 20.01
C ASP A 412 -6.38 8.24 18.70
N LEU A 413 -5.14 7.75 18.65
CA LEU A 413 -4.64 7.02 17.49
C LEU A 413 -5.40 5.73 17.23
N GLU A 414 -5.84 5.02 18.29
CA GLU A 414 -6.63 3.79 18.12
C GLU A 414 -8.05 4.11 17.61
N THR A 415 -8.71 5.12 18.16
CA THR A 415 -10.01 5.61 17.67
C THR A 415 -9.95 6.02 16.20
N ILE A 416 -8.89 6.73 15.80
CA ILE A 416 -8.63 7.14 14.42
C ILE A 416 -8.40 5.92 13.53
N ARG A 417 -7.61 4.94 13.98
CA ARG A 417 -7.34 3.69 13.28
C ARG A 417 -8.62 2.90 12.98
N GLU A 418 -9.42 2.67 14.01
CA GLU A 418 -10.70 1.95 13.89
C GLU A 418 -11.63 2.65 12.89
N SER A 419 -11.74 3.98 13.01
CA SER A 419 -12.56 4.80 12.14
C SER A 419 -12.09 4.76 10.69
N PHE A 420 -10.80 4.91 10.45
CA PHE A 420 -10.20 4.80 9.13
C PHE A 420 -10.42 3.42 8.52
N THR A 421 -10.14 2.36 9.28
CA THR A 421 -10.31 0.97 8.84
C THR A 421 -11.76 0.67 8.45
N PHE A 422 -12.72 1.11 9.26
CA PHE A 422 -14.13 0.90 8.96
C PHE A 422 -14.58 1.68 7.70
N LEU A 423 -14.17 2.94 7.54
CA LEU A 423 -14.51 3.73 6.35
C LEU A 423 -13.89 3.15 5.08
N MET A 424 -12.66 2.63 5.14
CA MET A 424 -12.03 1.93 4.03
C MET A 424 -12.77 0.63 3.68
N LYS A 425 -13.21 -0.13 4.69
CA LYS A 425 -14.02 -1.34 4.51
C LYS A 425 -15.32 -1.03 3.76
N ILE A 426 -16.13 -0.12 4.28
CA ILE A 426 -17.43 0.23 3.68
C ILE A 426 -17.26 0.81 2.27
N ARG A 427 -16.20 1.59 2.04
CA ARG A 427 -15.88 2.13 0.71
C ARG A 427 -15.58 1.01 -0.27
N LEU A 428 -14.74 0.04 0.10
CA LEU A 428 -14.38 -1.08 -0.74
C LEU A 428 -15.60 -1.96 -1.04
N GLU A 429 -16.40 -2.31 -0.03
CA GLU A 429 -17.63 -3.07 -0.17
C GLU A 429 -18.62 -2.39 -1.12
N LYS A 430 -18.77 -1.06 -0.99
CA LYS A 430 -19.62 -0.26 -1.86
C LYS A 430 -19.15 -0.29 -3.31
N GLN A 431 -17.86 -0.12 -3.56
CA GLN A 431 -17.30 -0.17 -4.91
C GLN A 431 -17.46 -1.54 -5.55
N ILE A 432 -17.23 -2.61 -4.80
CA ILE A 432 -17.47 -3.98 -5.25
C ILE A 432 -18.94 -4.19 -5.60
N HIS A 433 -19.85 -3.71 -4.76
CA HIS A 433 -21.28 -3.79 -5.03
C HIS A 433 -21.68 -3.02 -6.30
N ASP A 434 -21.09 -1.85 -6.54
CA ASP A 434 -21.34 -1.09 -7.77
C ASP A 434 -20.90 -1.88 -9.00
N ILE A 435 -19.68 -2.40 -9.00
CA ILE A 435 -19.12 -3.17 -10.11
C ILE A 435 -19.96 -4.42 -10.38
N THR A 436 -20.33 -5.19 -9.35
CA THR A 436 -21.18 -6.39 -9.50
C THR A 436 -22.57 -6.09 -10.01
N SER A 437 -23.05 -4.87 -9.76
CA SER A 437 -24.34 -4.37 -10.25
C SER A 437 -24.26 -3.70 -11.63
N GLY A 438 -23.09 -3.77 -12.29
CA GLY A 438 -22.85 -3.13 -13.60
C GLY A 438 -22.81 -1.60 -13.55
N LYS A 439 -22.53 -1.02 -12.37
CA LYS A 439 -22.44 0.43 -12.17
C LYS A 439 -20.98 0.87 -12.06
N GLU A 440 -20.72 2.12 -12.40
CA GLU A 440 -19.44 2.74 -12.12
C GLU A 440 -19.20 2.80 -10.60
N PRO A 441 -18.02 2.34 -10.11
CA PRO A 441 -17.68 2.38 -8.70
C PRO A 441 -17.64 3.83 -8.18
N SER A 442 -18.29 4.07 -7.05
CA SER A 442 -18.40 5.40 -6.47
C SER A 442 -18.09 5.44 -4.98
N ASN A 443 -17.80 6.65 -4.47
CA ASN A 443 -17.61 6.88 -3.03
C ASN A 443 -18.94 7.29 -2.35
N LEU A 444 -20.05 7.29 -3.10
CA LEU A 444 -21.35 7.76 -2.64
C LEU A 444 -22.14 6.61 -2.01
N LEU A 445 -22.37 6.70 -0.72
CA LEU A 445 -23.10 5.72 0.07
C LEU A 445 -24.46 6.27 0.47
N ASP A 446 -25.52 5.46 0.30
CA ASP A 446 -26.82 5.70 0.93
C ASP A 446 -26.88 4.97 2.27
N PRO A 447 -26.89 5.69 3.40
CA PRO A 447 -26.89 5.06 4.72
C PRO A 447 -28.17 4.27 5.03
N GLN A 448 -29.26 4.50 4.30
CA GLN A 448 -30.51 3.77 4.50
C GLN A 448 -30.42 2.31 4.04
N ASN A 449 -29.52 2.04 3.10
CA ASN A 449 -29.28 0.68 2.57
C ASN A 449 -28.33 -0.15 3.46
N LEU A 450 -27.79 0.43 4.53
CA LEU A 450 -26.94 -0.30 5.48
C LEU A 450 -27.80 -1.01 6.56
N ALA A 451 -27.31 -2.16 7.02
CA ALA A 451 -27.81 -2.78 8.23
C ALA A 451 -27.66 -1.81 9.42
N GLU A 452 -28.49 -1.94 10.44
CA GLU A 452 -28.49 -1.02 11.59
C GLU A 452 -27.12 -1.00 12.31
N LYS A 453 -26.50 -2.18 12.46
CA LYS A 453 -25.15 -2.32 13.03
C LYS A 453 -24.11 -1.53 12.25
N ASP A 454 -24.10 -1.64 10.91
CA ASP A 454 -23.12 -0.95 10.07
C ASP A 454 -23.39 0.55 10.05
N ARG A 455 -24.65 0.97 10.14
CA ARG A 455 -25.03 2.38 10.24
C ARG A 455 -24.56 2.99 11.57
N GLU A 456 -24.61 2.23 12.67
CA GLU A 456 -24.08 2.66 13.94
C GLU A 456 -22.56 2.76 13.92
N GLN A 457 -21.86 1.78 13.34
CA GLN A 457 -20.41 1.82 13.16
C GLN A 457 -19.98 2.96 12.25
N LEU A 458 -20.75 3.28 11.20
CA LEU A 458 -20.52 4.43 10.33
C LEU A 458 -20.60 5.76 11.11
N ARG A 459 -21.55 5.88 12.04
CA ARG A 459 -21.61 7.06 12.93
C ARG A 459 -20.38 7.16 13.81
N LYS A 460 -19.94 6.05 14.43
CA LYS A 460 -18.72 6.01 15.24
C LYS A 460 -17.49 6.39 14.43
N ALA A 461 -17.38 5.90 13.21
CA ALA A 461 -16.26 6.23 12.32
C ALA A 461 -16.24 7.73 11.92
N PHE A 462 -17.39 8.33 11.74
CA PHE A 462 -17.47 9.79 11.52
C PHE A 462 -17.21 10.60 12.78
N LEU A 463 -17.54 10.09 13.97
CA LEU A 463 -17.12 10.71 15.24
C LEU A 463 -15.59 10.71 15.34
N GLY A 464 -14.91 9.59 15.05
CA GLY A 464 -13.45 9.54 15.04
C GLY A 464 -12.82 10.46 13.97
N ALA A 465 -13.51 10.74 12.86
CA ALA A 465 -13.06 11.78 11.92
C ALA A 465 -13.18 13.20 12.54
N ASN A 466 -14.21 13.46 13.33
CA ASN A 466 -14.34 14.71 14.08
C ASN A 466 -13.31 14.79 15.23
N ASP A 467 -12.99 13.67 15.88
CA ASP A 467 -11.95 13.61 16.92
C ASP A 467 -10.56 13.96 16.31
N MET A 468 -10.25 13.48 15.09
CA MET A 468 -9.06 13.94 14.35
C MET A 468 -9.07 15.46 14.13
N ILE A 469 -10.20 16.03 13.73
CA ILE A 469 -10.34 17.48 13.53
C ILE A 469 -10.15 18.23 14.86
N ALA A 470 -10.75 17.76 15.95
CA ALA A 470 -10.59 18.32 17.28
C ALA A 470 -9.13 18.26 17.77
N LEU A 471 -8.46 17.12 17.54
CA LEU A 471 -7.02 16.96 17.82
C LEU A 471 -6.19 18.02 17.10
N LEU A 472 -6.42 18.23 15.80
CA LEU A 472 -5.71 19.24 15.01
C LEU A 472 -6.01 20.66 15.49
N ARG A 473 -7.28 20.98 15.80
CA ARG A 473 -7.68 22.29 16.36
C ARG A 473 -6.94 22.58 17.67
N THR A 474 -6.90 21.61 18.57
CA THR A 474 -6.22 21.75 19.87
C THR A 474 -4.71 21.88 19.71
N ARG A 475 -4.09 20.98 18.93
CA ARG A 475 -2.63 20.94 18.75
C ARG A 475 -2.09 22.23 18.13
N TYR A 476 -2.76 22.75 17.10
CA TYR A 476 -2.34 23.94 16.36
C TYR A 476 -3.05 25.21 16.79
N GLN A 477 -3.83 25.17 17.90
CA GLN A 477 -4.52 26.32 18.49
C GLN A 477 -5.34 27.12 17.47
N LEU A 478 -6.07 26.43 16.58
CA LEU A 478 -6.72 27.06 15.43
C LEU A 478 -7.79 28.11 15.83
N ASP A 479 -8.37 27.99 17.02
CA ASP A 479 -9.41 28.88 17.53
C ASP A 479 -8.84 30.15 18.19
N LEU A 480 -7.50 30.21 18.45
CA LEU A 480 -6.86 31.36 19.10
C LEU A 480 -6.30 32.41 18.11
N VAL A 481 -6.22 32.09 16.83
CA VAL A 481 -5.59 32.94 15.79
C VAL A 481 -6.54 33.97 15.18
N PHE A 482 -7.78 34.09 15.67
CA PHE A 482 -8.76 35.11 15.24
C PHE A 482 -9.30 35.91 16.45
N ARG A 483 -8.44 36.74 17.02
CA ARG A 483 -8.87 37.94 17.74
C ARG A 483 -8.06 39.15 17.30
#